data_9d5baa39b3a126771b2c0373661b9a49
#
_entry.id   9d5baa39b3a126771b2c0373661b9a49
#
_cell.length_a   1.000
_cell.length_b   1.000
_cell.length_c   1.000
_cell.angle_alpha   90.00
_cell.angle_beta   90.00
_cell.angle_gamma   90.00
#
_symmetry.space_group_name_H-M   'P 1'
#
loop_
_entity.id
_entity.type
_entity.pdbx_description
1 polymer ?
#
loop_
_entity_poly.entity_id
_entity_poly.type
_entity_poly.pdbx_seq_one_letter_code
_entity_poly.pdbx_strand_id
1 'polypeptide(L)'
;MDSSFNLAVHALVCLSHSGRSLSSEALAENICTNPTRVRRVMAGLKKAGMVETREGLDGGYRLTADPASLTLRQVAEAVNTRFVDCAWHSGDIDRDCVICSGMAGVLDALYRSMNEECAAYLSHITITDIETQLFEHK
;
A
#
# COMPACT_ATOMS: atom_id res chain seq x y z
N MET A 1 3.74 -0.68 10.94
CA MET A 1 3.36 -0.48 9.53
C MET A 1 4.54 0.15 8.79
N ASP A 2 4.93 -0.40 7.69
CA ASP A 2 5.92 0.28 6.86
C ASP A 2 5.25 1.34 5.97
N SER A 3 6.03 2.13 5.28
CA SER A 3 5.55 3.25 4.48
C SER A 3 5.31 2.90 3.00
N SER A 4 5.38 1.61 2.64
CA SER A 4 5.17 1.18 1.25
C SER A 4 3.78 1.52 0.74
N PHE A 5 2.77 1.41 1.59
CA PHE A 5 1.41 1.79 1.23
C PHE A 5 1.32 3.28 0.85
N ASN A 6 1.88 4.15 1.68
CA ASN A 6 1.87 5.60 1.42
C ASN A 6 2.56 5.90 0.09
N LEU A 7 3.71 5.31 -0.14
CA LEU A 7 4.47 5.50 -1.37
C LEU A 7 3.69 4.99 -2.58
N ALA A 8 3.07 3.81 -2.47
CA ALA A 8 2.31 3.21 -3.56
C ALA A 8 1.11 4.07 -3.96
N VAL A 9 0.33 4.54 -2.99
CA VAL A 9 -0.82 5.43 -3.24
C VAL A 9 -0.36 6.71 -3.89
N HIS A 10 0.70 7.33 -3.36
CA HIS A 10 1.24 8.58 -3.91
C HIS A 10 1.69 8.39 -5.37
N ALA A 11 2.43 7.32 -5.65
CA ALA A 11 2.90 7.03 -7.00
C ALA A 11 1.74 6.81 -7.98
N LEU A 12 0.73 6.05 -7.56
CA LEU A 12 -0.43 5.77 -8.41
C LEU A 12 -1.24 7.03 -8.70
N VAL A 13 -1.37 7.92 -7.73
CA VAL A 13 -2.02 9.23 -7.94
C VAL A 13 -1.22 10.08 -8.92
N CYS A 14 0.11 10.11 -8.81
CA CYS A 14 0.97 10.81 -9.76
C CYS A 14 0.76 10.29 -11.18
N LEU A 15 0.74 8.98 -11.36
CA LEU A 15 0.53 8.37 -12.67
C LEU A 15 -0.86 8.64 -13.23
N SER A 16 -1.88 8.56 -12.38
CA SER A 16 -3.26 8.88 -12.76
C SER A 16 -3.39 10.32 -13.21
N HIS A 17 -2.85 11.24 -12.43
CA HIS A 17 -2.95 12.69 -12.71
C HIS A 17 -2.18 13.09 -13.96
N SER A 18 -0.95 12.56 -14.15
CA SER A 18 -0.12 12.92 -15.30
C SER A 18 -0.65 12.36 -16.60
N GLY A 19 -1.30 11.21 -16.59
CA GLY A 19 -1.78 10.52 -17.78
C GLY A 19 -0.67 10.02 -18.69
N ARG A 20 0.59 9.99 -18.22
CA ARG A 20 1.77 9.60 -18.98
C ARG A 20 2.72 8.77 -18.14
N SER A 21 3.74 8.20 -18.78
CA SER A 21 4.79 7.47 -18.08
C SER A 21 5.66 8.42 -17.25
N LEU A 22 6.03 7.99 -16.04
CA LEU A 22 6.95 8.72 -15.17
C LEU A 22 8.08 7.79 -14.73
N SER A 23 9.31 8.32 -14.77
CA SER A 23 10.49 7.58 -14.30
C SER A 23 10.49 7.39 -12.78
N SER A 24 11.29 6.44 -12.31
CA SER A 24 11.50 6.28 -10.85
C SER A 24 12.08 7.55 -10.23
N GLU A 25 12.92 8.28 -10.96
CA GLU A 25 13.51 9.54 -10.51
C GLU A 25 12.43 10.63 -10.38
N ALA A 26 11.55 10.77 -11.38
CA ALA A 26 10.46 11.73 -11.34
C ALA A 26 9.48 11.44 -10.20
N LEU A 27 9.13 10.17 -10.01
CA LEU A 27 8.27 9.75 -8.90
C LEU A 27 8.94 10.02 -7.56
N ALA A 28 10.24 9.68 -7.42
CA ALA A 28 11.00 9.90 -6.20
C ALA A 28 11.06 11.39 -5.83
N GLU A 29 11.21 12.25 -6.81
CA GLU A 29 11.22 13.70 -6.58
C GLU A 29 9.88 14.19 -6.04
N ASN A 30 8.78 13.77 -6.65
CA ASN A 30 7.44 14.16 -6.19
C ASN A 30 7.10 13.59 -4.81
N ILE A 31 7.48 12.34 -4.57
CA ILE A 31 7.20 11.65 -3.30
C ILE A 31 8.16 12.11 -2.19
N CYS A 32 9.27 12.71 -2.55
CA CYS A 32 10.35 13.12 -1.64
C CYS A 32 11.04 11.92 -0.98
N THR A 33 11.42 10.96 -1.81
CA THR A 33 12.14 9.75 -1.40
C THR A 33 13.22 9.41 -2.44
N ASN A 34 13.92 8.30 -2.27
CA ASN A 34 14.95 7.88 -3.21
C ASN A 34 14.39 6.94 -4.29
N PRO A 35 14.99 6.93 -5.50
CA PRO A 35 14.51 6.09 -6.60
C PRO A 35 14.57 4.58 -6.32
N THR A 36 15.52 4.12 -5.52
CA THR A 36 15.65 2.70 -5.17
C THR A 36 14.40 2.21 -4.42
N ARG A 37 13.93 3.03 -3.49
CA ARG A 37 12.71 2.73 -2.74
C ARG A 37 11.49 2.73 -3.63
N VAL A 38 11.40 3.69 -4.55
CA VAL A 38 10.33 3.74 -5.54
C VAL A 38 10.32 2.46 -6.37
N ARG A 39 11.46 2.06 -6.92
CA ARG A 39 11.56 0.84 -7.74
C ARG A 39 11.10 -0.40 -6.99
N ARG A 40 11.42 -0.50 -5.70
CA ARG A 40 10.99 -1.63 -4.87
C ARG A 40 9.48 -1.72 -4.75
N VAL A 41 8.83 -0.60 -4.45
CA VAL A 41 7.37 -0.55 -4.32
C VAL A 41 6.70 -0.76 -5.67
N MET A 42 7.21 -0.12 -6.72
CA MET A 42 6.65 -0.25 -8.07
C MET A 42 6.73 -1.69 -8.60
N ALA A 43 7.73 -2.46 -8.19
CA ALA A 43 7.83 -3.88 -8.54
C ALA A 43 6.62 -4.67 -8.04
N GLY A 44 6.16 -4.39 -6.82
CA GLY A 44 4.95 -5.01 -6.27
C GLY A 44 3.70 -4.62 -7.04
N LEU A 45 3.58 -3.35 -7.41
CA LEU A 45 2.45 -2.85 -8.19
C LEU A 45 2.44 -3.43 -9.60
N LYS A 46 3.61 -3.58 -10.22
CA LYS A 46 3.75 -4.21 -11.53
C LYS A 46 3.33 -5.68 -11.48
N LYS A 47 3.78 -6.40 -10.47
CA LYS A 47 3.42 -7.81 -10.28
C LYS A 47 1.90 -7.99 -10.12
N ALA A 48 1.25 -7.02 -9.49
CA ALA A 48 -0.21 -7.03 -9.31
C ALA A 48 -0.97 -6.55 -10.56
N GLY A 49 -0.28 -6.14 -11.62
CA GLY A 49 -0.91 -5.69 -12.86
C GLY A 49 -1.45 -4.27 -12.84
N MET A 50 -1.03 -3.46 -11.88
CA MET A 50 -1.51 -2.08 -11.74
C MET A 50 -0.74 -1.08 -12.56
N VAL A 51 0.53 -1.39 -12.84
CA VAL A 51 1.43 -0.55 -13.67
C VAL A 51 2.22 -1.44 -14.61
N GLU A 52 2.74 -0.83 -15.66
CA GLU A 52 3.71 -1.45 -16.58
C GLU A 52 4.94 -0.55 -16.70
N THR A 53 6.02 -1.11 -17.21
CA THR A 53 7.25 -0.36 -17.51
C THR A 53 7.39 -0.17 -19.01
N ARG A 54 7.93 1.00 -19.39
CA ARG A 54 8.34 1.31 -20.76
C ARG A 54 9.79 1.72 -20.77
N GLU A 55 10.50 1.32 -21.81
CA GLU A 55 11.88 1.73 -22.05
C GLU A 55 11.94 2.93 -23.01
N GLY A 56 13.06 3.64 -23.02
CA GLY A 56 13.33 4.75 -23.92
C GLY A 56 13.20 6.12 -23.26
N LEU A 57 13.23 7.19 -24.09
CA LEU A 57 13.24 8.58 -23.62
C LEU A 57 11.97 8.96 -22.85
N ASP A 58 10.83 8.43 -23.26
CA ASP A 58 9.56 8.64 -22.59
C ASP A 58 9.19 7.43 -21.72
N GLY A 59 10.19 6.68 -21.31
CA GLY A 59 10.04 5.47 -20.52
C GLY A 59 9.76 5.74 -19.05
N GLY A 60 9.49 4.66 -18.34
CA GLY A 60 9.21 4.67 -16.91
C GLY A 60 8.00 3.81 -16.61
N TYR A 61 7.29 4.17 -15.54
CA TYR A 61 6.07 3.47 -15.13
C TYR A 61 4.84 4.15 -15.69
N ARG A 62 3.88 3.34 -16.08
CA ARG A 62 2.60 3.81 -16.61
C ARG A 62 1.48 3.02 -15.95
N LEU A 63 0.41 3.72 -15.61
CA LEU A 63 -0.78 3.10 -15.01
C LEU A 63 -1.50 2.22 -16.04
N THR A 64 -1.78 0.96 -15.69
CA THR A 64 -2.55 0.04 -16.52
C THR A 64 -3.93 -0.24 -15.95
N ALA A 65 -4.09 -0.07 -14.63
CA ALA A 65 -5.39 -0.21 -13.97
C ALA A 65 -6.21 1.08 -14.15
N ASP A 66 -7.53 0.94 -14.16
CA ASP A 66 -8.43 2.09 -14.14
C ASP A 66 -8.43 2.71 -12.75
N PRO A 67 -7.97 3.97 -12.58
CA PRO A 67 -7.91 4.58 -11.25
C PRO A 67 -9.28 4.75 -10.58
N ALA A 68 -10.37 4.79 -11.36
CA ALA A 68 -11.73 4.92 -10.82
C ALA A 68 -12.23 3.62 -10.20
N SER A 69 -11.61 2.49 -10.51
CA SER A 69 -11.97 1.19 -9.94
C SER A 69 -10.85 0.55 -9.11
N LEU A 70 -9.65 1.13 -9.13
CA LEU A 70 -8.50 0.64 -8.34
C LEU A 70 -8.65 1.10 -6.90
N THR A 71 -8.97 0.13 -6.01
CA THR A 71 -9.23 0.43 -4.60
C THR A 71 -7.94 0.46 -3.78
N LEU A 72 -7.96 1.20 -2.68
CA LEU A 72 -6.84 1.24 -1.74
C LEU A 72 -6.60 -0.13 -1.09
N ARG A 73 -7.64 -0.96 -0.97
CA ARG A 73 -7.50 -2.35 -0.52
C ARG A 73 -6.59 -3.14 -1.46
N GLN A 74 -6.82 -3.03 -2.77
CA GLN A 74 -5.99 -3.71 -3.77
C GLN A 74 -4.53 -3.23 -3.71
N VAL A 75 -4.34 -1.93 -3.49
CA VAL A 75 -2.99 -1.35 -3.34
C VAL A 75 -2.30 -1.91 -2.11
N ALA A 76 -2.99 -1.93 -0.96
CA ALA A 76 -2.44 -2.48 0.28
C ALA A 76 -2.03 -3.96 0.12
N GLU A 77 -2.87 -4.76 -0.54
CA GLU A 77 -2.59 -6.17 -0.82
C GLU A 77 -1.36 -6.31 -1.73
N ALA A 78 -1.24 -5.47 -2.76
CA ALA A 78 -0.11 -5.51 -3.70
C ALA A 78 1.24 -5.26 -3.04
N VAL A 79 1.28 -4.42 -1.99
CA VAL A 79 2.51 -4.10 -1.25
C VAL A 79 2.58 -4.79 0.10
N ASN A 80 1.69 -5.73 0.36
CA ASN A 80 1.66 -6.56 1.58
C ASN A 80 1.62 -5.74 2.87
N THR A 81 0.86 -4.65 2.88
CA THR A 81 0.74 -3.80 4.07
C THR A 81 -0.22 -4.42 5.08
N ARG A 82 0.24 -4.47 6.33
CA ARG A 82 -0.59 -4.79 7.49
C ARG A 82 -0.68 -3.52 8.33
N PHE A 83 -1.88 -3.02 8.53
CA PHE A 83 -2.09 -1.75 9.23
C PHE A 83 -1.97 -1.90 10.75
N VAL A 84 -2.35 -3.07 11.27
CA VAL A 84 -2.25 -3.39 12.70
C VAL A 84 -1.34 -4.58 12.84
N ASP A 85 -0.18 -4.37 13.46
CA ASP A 85 0.82 -5.41 13.65
C ASP A 85 1.61 -5.15 14.92
N CYS A 86 2.03 -6.26 15.58
CA CYS A 86 2.90 -6.20 16.73
C CYS A 86 3.81 -7.43 16.72
N ALA A 87 5.11 -7.21 16.70
CA ALA A 87 6.08 -8.30 16.65
C ALA A 87 6.25 -9.00 17.99
N TRP A 88 5.97 -8.31 19.11
CA TRP A 88 6.12 -8.88 20.45
C TRP A 88 4.84 -9.58 20.88
N HIS A 89 5.00 -10.80 21.40
CA HIS A 89 3.91 -11.61 21.92
C HIS A 89 4.02 -11.72 23.45
N SER A 90 2.92 -11.38 24.14
CA SER A 90 2.81 -11.49 25.58
C SER A 90 2.68 -12.94 26.01
N GLY A 91 3.28 -13.29 27.14
CA GLY A 91 3.12 -14.59 27.78
C GLY A 91 3.97 -15.70 27.17
N ASP A 92 3.61 -16.93 27.49
CA ASP A 92 4.33 -18.13 27.07
C ASP A 92 3.32 -19.25 26.88
N ILE A 93 3.21 -19.77 25.67
CA ILE A 93 2.25 -20.82 25.29
C ILE A 93 2.46 -22.12 26.07
N ASP A 94 3.68 -22.36 26.57
CA ASP A 94 4.04 -23.60 27.26
C ASP A 94 3.74 -23.55 28.80
N ARG A 95 3.24 -22.40 29.27
CA ARG A 95 2.88 -22.24 30.67
C ARG A 95 1.49 -22.80 31.00
N ASP A 96 1.31 -23.30 32.25
CA ASP A 96 0.02 -23.85 32.67
C ASP A 96 -1.05 -22.77 32.91
N CYS A 97 -0.64 -21.54 33.17
CA CYS A 97 -1.59 -20.44 33.36
C CYS A 97 -2.34 -20.14 32.07
N VAL A 98 -3.65 -20.20 32.09
CA VAL A 98 -4.51 -19.97 30.94
C VAL A 98 -4.29 -18.56 30.35
N ILE A 99 -4.12 -17.56 31.21
CA ILE A 99 -3.86 -16.18 30.82
C ILE A 99 -2.50 -16.08 30.10
N CYS A 100 -1.46 -16.61 30.74
CA CYS A 100 -0.09 -16.56 30.24
C CYS A 100 0.04 -17.31 28.92
N SER A 101 -0.59 -18.47 28.77
CA SER A 101 -0.48 -19.30 27.58
C SER A 101 -1.43 -18.88 26.45
N GLY A 102 -2.54 -18.22 26.79
CA GLY A 102 -3.59 -17.91 25.81
C GLY A 102 -3.62 -16.47 25.30
N MET A 103 -2.97 -15.53 25.98
CA MET A 103 -3.09 -14.10 25.69
C MET A 103 -2.62 -13.76 24.28
N ALA A 104 -1.47 -14.29 23.85
CA ALA A 104 -0.93 -13.98 22.53
C ALA A 104 -1.91 -14.38 21.40
N GLY A 105 -2.52 -15.56 21.51
CA GLY A 105 -3.50 -16.03 20.52
C GLY A 105 -4.75 -15.15 20.45
N VAL A 106 -5.23 -14.70 21.61
CA VAL A 106 -6.40 -13.79 21.68
C VAL A 106 -6.08 -12.45 21.01
N LEU A 107 -4.91 -11.88 21.31
CA LEU A 107 -4.50 -10.60 20.72
C LEU A 107 -4.23 -10.73 19.22
N ASP A 108 -3.62 -11.83 18.78
CA ASP A 108 -3.40 -12.08 17.35
C ASP A 108 -4.73 -12.14 16.58
N ALA A 109 -5.73 -12.80 17.16
CA ALA A 109 -7.07 -12.86 16.57
C ALA A 109 -7.71 -11.46 16.48
N LEU A 110 -7.52 -10.64 17.52
CA LEU A 110 -8.01 -9.27 17.56
C LEU A 110 -7.36 -8.43 16.44
N TYR A 111 -6.04 -8.50 16.31
CA TYR A 111 -5.31 -7.76 15.27
C TYR A 111 -5.71 -8.20 13.87
N ARG A 112 -5.94 -9.51 13.68
CA ARG A 112 -6.43 -10.03 12.41
C ARG A 112 -7.78 -9.43 12.05
N SER A 113 -8.71 -9.35 13.00
CA SER A 113 -10.01 -8.72 12.80
C SER A 113 -9.88 -7.24 12.49
N MET A 114 -8.98 -6.53 13.17
CA MET A 114 -8.73 -5.10 12.91
C MET A 114 -8.20 -4.88 11.48
N ASN A 115 -7.29 -5.73 11.01
CA ASN A 115 -6.79 -5.65 9.64
C ASN A 115 -7.89 -5.93 8.60
N GLU A 116 -8.80 -6.86 8.89
CA GLU A 116 -9.96 -7.12 8.05
C GLU A 116 -10.90 -5.91 7.96
N GLU A 117 -11.13 -5.23 9.08
CA GLU A 117 -11.91 -3.99 9.11
C GLU A 117 -11.23 -2.88 8.31
N CYS A 118 -9.91 -2.74 8.43
CA CYS A 118 -9.14 -1.79 7.63
C CYS A 118 -9.29 -2.09 6.13
N ALA A 119 -9.18 -3.37 5.75
CA ALA A 119 -9.33 -3.79 4.36
C ALA A 119 -10.74 -3.49 3.82
N ALA A 120 -11.75 -3.75 4.62
CA ALA A 120 -13.14 -3.45 4.26
C ALA A 120 -13.35 -1.95 4.03
N TYR A 121 -12.82 -1.12 4.91
CA TYR A 121 -12.87 0.33 4.78
C TYR A 121 -12.19 0.79 3.49
N LEU A 122 -10.99 0.29 3.22
CA LEU A 122 -10.21 0.68 2.04
C LEU A 122 -10.81 0.18 0.72
N SER A 123 -11.66 -0.85 0.76
CA SER A 123 -12.33 -1.36 -0.45
C SER A 123 -13.32 -0.37 -1.07
N HIS A 124 -13.70 0.67 -0.33
CA HIS A 124 -14.64 1.71 -0.77
C HIS A 124 -13.95 2.99 -1.26
N ILE A 125 -12.63 3.03 -1.26
CA ILE A 125 -11.85 4.22 -1.62
C ILE A 125 -10.98 3.86 -2.82
N THR A 126 -11.06 4.66 -3.88
CA THR A 126 -10.28 4.44 -5.11
C THR A 126 -9.14 5.47 -5.23
N ILE A 127 -8.24 5.22 -6.17
CA ILE A 127 -7.18 6.19 -6.50
C ILE A 127 -7.80 7.51 -6.98
N THR A 128 -8.85 7.43 -7.79
CA THR A 128 -9.58 8.64 -8.24
C THR A 128 -10.14 9.42 -7.05
N ASP A 129 -10.65 8.74 -6.01
CA ASP A 129 -11.16 9.42 -4.81
C ASP A 129 -10.07 10.23 -4.11
N ILE A 130 -8.87 9.68 -4.00
CA ILE A 130 -7.73 10.38 -3.38
C ILE A 130 -7.33 11.59 -4.24
N GLU A 131 -7.22 11.41 -5.54
CA GLU A 131 -6.89 12.49 -6.48
C GLU A 131 -7.92 13.61 -6.36
N THR A 132 -9.20 13.28 -6.33
CA THR A 132 -10.29 14.25 -6.19
C THR A 132 -10.16 15.04 -4.89
N GLN A 133 -9.91 14.37 -3.76
CA GLN A 133 -9.72 15.04 -2.48
C GLN A 133 -8.57 16.06 -2.52
N LEU A 134 -7.46 15.69 -3.16
CA LEU A 134 -6.29 16.57 -3.27
C LEU A 134 -6.59 17.85 -4.05
N PHE A 135 -7.37 17.75 -5.12
CA PHE A 135 -7.66 18.89 -5.99
C PHE A 135 -8.86 19.72 -5.52
N GLU A 136 -9.75 19.16 -4.72
CA GLU A 136 -10.86 19.91 -4.10
C GLU A 136 -10.39 20.85 -3.00
N HIS A 137 -9.27 20.55 -2.35
CA HIS A 137 -8.72 21.31 -1.23
C HIS A 137 -7.72 22.41 -1.65
N LYS A 138 -7.67 22.76 -2.93
CA LYS A 138 -6.80 23.83 -3.42
C LYS A 138 -7.45 25.20 -3.33
#